data_3c665bfb11c81c1fca9bf1fa43f6a6a1
#
_entry.id   3c665bfb11c81c1fca9bf1fa43f6a6a1
#
_cell.length_a   1.000
_cell.length_b   1.000
_cell.length_c   1.000
_cell.angle_alpha   90.00
_cell.angle_beta   90.00
_cell.angle_gamma   90.00
#
_symmetry.space_group_name_H-M   'P 1'
#
loop_
_entity.id
_entity.type
_entity.pdbx_description
1 polymer ?
#
loop_
_entity_poly.entity_id
_entity_poly.type
_entity_poly.pdbx_seq_one_letter_code
_entity_poly.pdbx_strand_id
1 'polypeptide(L)'
;MKSELEKLVGRYRELGIGRQLDYDKFYLYSIITHSTAIEGSTITELENQIMFDNGIALKGKSLVEQNMNLDLKAAYERALVFAREHADVTVERLKELSALTMKNTGSEYHTALGDFSSANGDIRLVNVTAGVGGRSYMAFNKVPQKLKEFCDTLNALRRKHSSMSMQELYEMSFDAHYNLVTIHPWADGNGRMARLLMNWLQFEFGLIPSRIFSDDKEEYIKALVATRESEDLGLFRRFMTDTMITHLNRDISSYLESIGEDAPVEQPKEKVKTRDRIIELLRENPKHTTRTLAEEIGITPKGVERHLAILKSEGVLNRIGPDKGGEWQVVEVS
;
A
#
# COMPACT_ATOMS: atom_id res chain seq x y z
N MET A 1 -21.06 -5.00 -19.61
CA MET A 1 -19.77 -5.60 -20.01
C MET A 1 -18.91 -5.70 -18.74
N LYS A 2 -18.30 -6.86 -18.45
CA LYS A 2 -17.46 -7.02 -17.25
C LYS A 2 -16.25 -6.09 -17.32
N SER A 3 -15.87 -5.46 -16.20
CA SER A 3 -14.65 -4.66 -16.10
C SER A 3 -13.40 -5.53 -16.28
N GLU A 4 -12.25 -4.94 -16.54
CA GLU A 4 -10.97 -5.66 -16.63
C GLU A 4 -10.64 -6.40 -15.34
N LEU A 5 -10.83 -5.73 -14.19
CA LEU A 5 -10.66 -6.34 -12.88
C LEU A 5 -11.55 -7.58 -12.70
N GLU A 6 -12.83 -7.50 -13.09
CA GLU A 6 -13.75 -8.66 -13.00
C GLU A 6 -13.31 -9.84 -13.85
N LYS A 7 -12.77 -9.57 -15.05
CA LYS A 7 -12.23 -10.63 -15.91
C LYS A 7 -11.01 -11.31 -15.29
N LEU A 8 -10.08 -10.53 -14.75
CA LEU A 8 -8.87 -11.05 -14.11
C LEU A 8 -9.18 -11.85 -12.84
N VAL A 9 -10.08 -11.35 -11.98
CA VAL A 9 -10.54 -12.09 -10.80
C VAL A 9 -11.23 -13.40 -11.22
N GLY A 10 -12.02 -13.38 -12.29
CA GLY A 10 -12.63 -14.59 -12.86
C GLY A 10 -11.55 -15.60 -13.27
N ARG A 11 -10.56 -15.17 -14.08
CA ARG A 11 -9.46 -16.04 -14.53
C ARG A 11 -8.61 -16.58 -13.37
N TYR A 12 -8.29 -15.75 -12.38
CA TYR A 12 -7.58 -16.16 -11.18
C TYR A 12 -8.29 -17.30 -10.44
N ARG A 13 -9.62 -17.19 -10.31
CA ARG A 13 -10.46 -18.23 -9.68
C ARG A 13 -10.58 -19.48 -10.53
N GLU A 14 -10.76 -19.35 -11.85
CA GLU A 14 -10.81 -20.47 -12.80
C GLU A 14 -9.52 -21.30 -12.79
N LEU A 15 -8.37 -20.64 -12.73
CA LEU A 15 -7.07 -21.30 -12.59
C LEU A 15 -6.85 -21.97 -11.23
N GLY A 16 -7.71 -21.72 -10.25
CA GLY A 16 -7.60 -22.32 -8.92
C GLY A 16 -6.41 -21.83 -8.10
N ILE A 17 -5.85 -20.67 -8.41
CA ILE A 17 -4.67 -20.10 -7.73
C ILE A 17 -4.91 -20.01 -6.21
N GLY A 18 -6.09 -19.56 -5.79
CA GLY A 18 -6.48 -19.47 -4.38
C GLY A 18 -6.79 -20.84 -3.71
N ARG A 19 -6.68 -21.96 -4.44
CA ARG A 19 -6.91 -23.32 -3.90
C ARG A 19 -5.61 -24.09 -3.62
N GLN A 20 -4.46 -23.45 -3.83
CA GLN A 20 -3.17 -24.05 -3.53
C GLN A 20 -3.02 -24.30 -2.02
N LEU A 21 -2.21 -25.30 -1.66
CA LEU A 21 -1.94 -25.63 -0.27
C LEU A 21 -1.37 -24.40 0.47
N ASP A 22 -1.94 -24.12 1.64
CA ASP A 22 -1.53 -22.99 2.50
C ASP A 22 -1.63 -21.60 1.83
N TYR A 23 -2.37 -21.46 0.71
CA TYR A 23 -2.50 -20.21 -0.02
C TYR A 23 -2.93 -19.05 0.88
N ASP A 24 -4.00 -19.21 1.67
CA ASP A 24 -4.52 -18.15 2.54
C ASP A 24 -3.46 -17.66 3.54
N LYS A 25 -2.67 -18.59 4.07
CA LYS A 25 -1.58 -18.29 5.00
C LYS A 25 -0.48 -17.47 4.32
N PHE A 26 0.03 -17.93 3.18
CA PHE A 26 1.09 -17.24 2.47
C PHE A 26 0.65 -15.90 1.89
N TYR A 27 -0.60 -15.83 1.42
CA TYR A 27 -1.16 -14.58 0.93
C TYR A 27 -1.29 -13.54 2.05
N LEU A 28 -1.72 -13.97 3.25
CA LEU A 28 -1.74 -13.12 4.44
C LEU A 28 -0.33 -12.64 4.83
N TYR A 29 0.68 -13.51 4.75
CA TYR A 29 2.07 -13.12 5.02
C TYR A 29 2.57 -12.09 4.03
N SER A 30 2.23 -12.22 2.75
CA SER A 30 2.51 -11.21 1.71
C SER A 30 1.86 -9.86 2.04
N ILE A 31 0.57 -9.85 2.40
CA ILE A 31 -0.13 -8.62 2.80
C ILE A 31 0.59 -7.92 3.96
N ILE A 32 0.95 -8.66 5.01
CA ILE A 32 1.62 -8.13 6.20
C ILE A 32 2.99 -7.56 5.82
N THR A 33 3.79 -8.34 5.08
CA THR A 33 5.13 -7.95 4.65
C THR A 33 5.11 -6.63 3.89
N HIS A 34 4.25 -6.53 2.88
CA HIS A 34 4.18 -5.31 2.07
C HIS A 34 3.59 -4.13 2.84
N SER A 35 2.62 -4.37 3.70
CA SER A 35 2.05 -3.32 4.54
C SER A 35 3.07 -2.74 5.52
N THR A 36 3.94 -3.56 6.10
CA THR A 36 5.01 -3.09 7.01
C THR A 36 6.20 -2.50 6.25
N ALA A 37 6.48 -2.99 5.03
CA ALA A 37 7.52 -2.43 4.17
C ALA A 37 7.24 -0.98 3.76
N ILE A 38 5.96 -0.60 3.57
CA ILE A 38 5.55 0.80 3.36
C ILE A 38 5.97 1.68 4.55
N GLU A 39 5.94 1.15 5.76
CA GLU A 39 6.35 1.86 6.99
C GLU A 39 7.87 1.77 7.25
N GLY A 40 8.63 1.08 6.40
CA GLY A 40 10.09 1.02 6.45
C GLY A 40 10.66 -0.30 6.96
N SER A 41 9.86 -1.35 7.18
CA SER A 41 10.37 -2.70 7.46
C SER A 41 11.14 -3.23 6.26
N THR A 42 12.27 -3.87 6.52
CA THR A 42 13.11 -4.53 5.51
C THR A 42 12.95 -6.06 5.52
N ILE A 43 12.01 -6.56 6.33
CA ILE A 43 11.73 -8.00 6.45
C ILE A 43 11.05 -8.48 5.17
N THR A 44 11.58 -9.55 4.58
CA THR A 44 11.05 -10.18 3.36
C THR A 44 9.92 -11.16 3.67
N GLU A 45 9.17 -11.59 2.65
CA GLU A 45 8.11 -12.61 2.80
C GLU A 45 8.66 -13.93 3.36
N LEU A 46 9.83 -14.38 2.88
CA LEU A 46 10.48 -15.59 3.38
C LEU A 46 10.90 -15.46 4.86
N GLU A 47 11.46 -14.31 5.23
CA GLU A 47 11.84 -14.04 6.63
C GLU A 47 10.59 -13.99 7.52
N ASN A 48 9.50 -13.35 7.08
CA ASN A 48 8.23 -13.36 7.80
C ASN A 48 7.66 -14.77 7.95
N GLN A 49 7.75 -15.59 6.91
CA GLN A 49 7.33 -17.00 7.00
C GLN A 49 8.12 -17.74 8.07
N ILE A 50 9.45 -17.62 8.09
CA ILE A 50 10.32 -18.24 9.10
C ILE A 50 9.94 -17.76 10.51
N MET A 51 9.75 -16.47 10.68
CA MET A 51 9.40 -15.87 11.98
C MET A 51 8.01 -16.30 12.44
N PHE A 52 7.02 -16.32 11.55
CA PHE A 52 5.64 -16.60 11.89
C PHE A 52 5.37 -18.11 12.11
N ASP A 53 6.00 -18.97 11.30
CA ASP A 53 5.78 -20.42 11.39
C ASP A 53 6.61 -21.07 12.51
N ASN A 54 7.83 -20.59 12.74
CA ASN A 54 8.77 -21.25 13.65
C ASN A 54 9.02 -20.45 14.95
N GLY A 55 8.51 -19.20 15.05
CA GLY A 55 8.77 -18.35 16.22
C GLY A 55 10.24 -17.94 16.36
N ILE A 56 11.03 -17.94 15.27
CA ILE A 56 12.46 -17.67 15.30
C ILE A 56 12.69 -16.17 15.07
N ALA A 57 13.47 -15.54 15.97
CA ALA A 57 13.91 -14.16 15.78
C ALA A 57 14.88 -14.03 14.61
N LEU A 58 14.69 -13.00 13.78
CA LEU A 58 15.47 -12.79 12.56
C LEU A 58 16.80 -12.11 12.86
N LYS A 59 17.89 -12.74 12.43
CA LYS A 59 19.23 -12.17 12.58
C LYS A 59 19.41 -10.93 11.69
N GLY A 60 19.91 -9.84 12.25
CA GLY A 60 20.20 -8.62 11.51
C GLY A 60 19.00 -7.72 11.27
N LYS A 61 17.82 -8.08 11.75
CA LYS A 61 16.61 -7.23 11.75
C LYS A 61 16.39 -6.62 13.13
N SER A 62 15.98 -5.36 13.17
CA SER A 62 15.68 -4.69 14.45
C SER A 62 14.47 -5.33 15.14
N LEU A 63 14.43 -5.24 16.47
CA LEU A 63 13.28 -5.72 17.25
C LEU A 63 11.99 -4.95 16.86
N VAL A 64 12.12 -3.66 16.52
CA VAL A 64 11.00 -2.83 16.09
C VAL A 64 10.39 -3.37 14.79
N GLU A 65 11.20 -3.74 13.79
CA GLU A 65 10.69 -4.33 12.54
C GLU A 65 10.02 -5.68 12.78
N GLN A 66 10.64 -6.53 13.61
CA GLN A 66 10.07 -7.85 13.94
C GLN A 66 8.74 -7.69 14.68
N ASN A 67 8.66 -6.82 15.68
CA ASN A 67 7.44 -6.54 16.41
C ASN A 67 6.37 -5.93 15.51
N MET A 68 6.72 -5.01 14.60
CA MET A 68 5.78 -4.42 13.66
C MET A 68 5.06 -5.49 12.82
N ASN A 69 5.78 -6.51 12.36
CA ASN A 69 5.20 -7.61 11.59
C ASN A 69 4.38 -8.56 12.47
N LEU A 70 4.84 -8.89 13.66
CA LEU A 70 4.12 -9.76 14.62
C LEU A 70 2.82 -9.10 15.12
N ASP A 71 2.88 -7.82 15.47
CA ASP A 71 1.73 -7.03 15.91
C ASP A 71 0.67 -6.95 14.80
N LEU A 72 1.10 -6.64 13.57
CA LEU A 72 0.18 -6.57 12.44
C LEU A 72 -0.42 -7.94 12.10
N LYS A 73 0.35 -9.04 12.25
CA LYS A 73 -0.18 -10.40 12.10
C LYS A 73 -1.33 -10.66 13.08
N ALA A 74 -1.12 -10.35 14.37
CA ALA A 74 -2.15 -10.52 15.38
C ALA A 74 -3.41 -9.69 15.09
N ALA A 75 -3.23 -8.46 14.60
CA ALA A 75 -4.33 -7.59 14.19
C ALA A 75 -5.11 -8.17 12.99
N TYR A 76 -4.42 -8.73 11.98
CA TYR A 76 -5.08 -9.39 10.84
C TYR A 76 -5.83 -10.66 11.27
N GLU A 77 -5.25 -11.50 12.13
CA GLU A 77 -5.92 -12.69 12.66
C GLU A 77 -7.23 -12.31 13.36
N ARG A 78 -7.23 -11.22 14.12
CA ARG A 78 -8.43 -10.71 14.78
C ARG A 78 -9.43 -10.13 13.78
N ALA A 79 -8.97 -9.37 12.79
CA ALA A 79 -9.82 -8.83 11.73
C ALA A 79 -10.49 -9.94 10.89
N LEU A 80 -9.79 -11.04 10.63
CA LEU A 80 -10.37 -12.21 9.95
C LEU A 80 -11.50 -12.87 10.76
N VAL A 81 -11.43 -12.87 12.08
CA VAL A 81 -12.55 -13.30 12.92
C VAL A 81 -13.74 -12.37 12.71
N PHE A 82 -13.53 -11.06 12.78
CA PHE A 82 -14.60 -10.07 12.53
C PHE A 82 -15.21 -10.20 11.13
N ALA A 83 -14.37 -10.48 10.11
CA ALA A 83 -14.85 -10.69 8.75
C ALA A 83 -15.76 -11.92 8.63
N ARG A 84 -15.37 -13.05 9.23
CA ARG A 84 -16.16 -14.28 9.23
C ARG A 84 -17.49 -14.15 9.98
N GLU A 85 -17.51 -13.37 11.06
CA GLU A 85 -18.68 -13.10 11.87
C GLU A 85 -19.58 -11.99 11.26
N HIS A 86 -19.19 -11.38 10.15
CA HIS A 86 -19.82 -10.18 9.59
C HIS A 86 -20.02 -9.09 10.64
N ALA A 87 -19.07 -8.96 11.55
CA ALA A 87 -19.17 -8.06 12.70
C ALA A 87 -19.20 -6.60 12.24
N ASP A 88 -20.08 -5.77 12.82
CA ASP A 88 -20.14 -4.34 12.52
C ASP A 88 -18.78 -3.65 12.79
N VAL A 89 -18.37 -2.76 11.91
CA VAL A 89 -17.21 -1.89 12.14
C VAL A 89 -17.62 -0.84 13.19
N THR A 90 -17.02 -0.91 14.38
CA THR A 90 -17.28 0.04 15.47
C THR A 90 -16.00 0.73 15.92
N VAL A 91 -16.14 1.86 16.60
CA VAL A 91 -14.98 2.57 17.16
C VAL A 91 -14.17 1.67 18.09
N GLU A 92 -14.84 0.86 18.91
CA GLU A 92 -14.23 -0.05 19.87
C GLU A 92 -13.42 -1.13 19.16
N ARG A 93 -13.96 -1.74 18.09
CA ARG A 93 -13.23 -2.73 17.29
C ARG A 93 -12.05 -2.13 16.55
N LEU A 94 -12.21 -0.90 16.03
CA LEU A 94 -11.07 -0.20 15.41
C LEU A 94 -9.98 0.12 16.43
N LYS A 95 -10.33 0.50 17.66
CA LYS A 95 -9.37 0.69 18.77
C LYS A 95 -8.70 -0.62 19.15
N GLU A 96 -9.45 -1.72 19.26
CA GLU A 96 -8.90 -3.06 19.53
C GLU A 96 -7.87 -3.46 18.47
N LEU A 97 -8.19 -3.31 17.19
CA LEU A 97 -7.26 -3.61 16.08
C LEU A 97 -6.04 -2.68 16.08
N SER A 98 -6.23 -1.39 16.39
CA SER A 98 -5.13 -0.45 16.52
C SER A 98 -4.20 -0.80 17.68
N ALA A 99 -4.75 -1.20 18.82
CA ALA A 99 -3.96 -1.68 19.97
C ALA A 99 -3.12 -2.91 19.60
N LEU A 100 -3.69 -3.87 18.87
CA LEU A 100 -2.96 -5.02 18.37
C LEU A 100 -1.85 -4.61 17.38
N THR A 101 -2.16 -3.72 16.43
CA THR A 101 -1.21 -3.23 15.41
C THR A 101 -0.01 -2.50 16.00
N MET A 102 -0.17 -1.88 17.16
CA MET A 102 0.83 -1.02 17.79
C MET A 102 1.34 -1.58 19.13
N LYS A 103 0.98 -2.80 19.50
CA LYS A 103 1.19 -3.38 20.83
C LYS A 103 2.62 -3.23 21.37
N ASN A 104 3.62 -3.54 20.53
CA ASN A 104 5.03 -3.51 20.92
C ASN A 104 5.82 -2.37 20.24
N THR A 105 5.16 -1.58 19.39
CA THR A 105 5.78 -0.46 18.64
C THR A 105 5.15 0.89 18.93
N GLY A 106 4.07 0.93 19.70
CA GLY A 106 3.40 2.17 20.10
C GLY A 106 4.14 2.93 21.19
N SER A 107 3.69 4.16 21.42
CA SER A 107 4.26 5.10 22.40
C SER A 107 3.19 5.68 23.32
N GLU A 108 3.62 6.08 24.51
CA GLU A 108 2.84 6.87 25.46
C GLU A 108 3.01 8.37 25.16
N TYR A 109 1.94 9.12 25.29
CA TYR A 109 1.90 10.56 25.05
C TYR A 109 1.28 11.27 26.26
N HIS A 110 2.01 12.28 26.76
CA HIS A 110 1.56 13.12 27.89
C HIS A 110 1.21 14.51 27.36
N THR A 111 -0.03 14.94 27.54
CA THR A 111 -0.50 16.24 27.05
C THR A 111 -1.27 17.01 28.10
N ALA A 112 -1.48 18.30 27.86
CA ALA A 112 -2.29 19.13 28.76
C ALA A 112 -3.77 18.68 28.82
N LEU A 113 -4.23 17.86 27.86
CA LEU A 113 -5.59 17.34 27.78
C LEU A 113 -5.73 15.92 28.36
N GLY A 114 -4.63 15.36 28.85
CA GLY A 114 -4.55 14.01 29.39
C GLY A 114 -3.54 13.15 28.66
N ASP A 115 -3.39 11.93 29.14
CA ASP A 115 -2.51 10.92 28.60
C ASP A 115 -3.24 10.02 27.61
N PHE A 116 -2.56 9.55 26.58
CA PHE A 116 -3.05 8.56 25.65
C PHE A 116 -1.91 7.70 25.12
N SER A 117 -2.22 6.49 24.68
CA SER A 117 -1.24 5.53 24.20
C SER A 117 -1.62 4.97 22.84
N SER A 118 -0.71 5.03 21.88
CA SER A 118 -0.91 4.33 20.61
C SER A 118 -0.85 2.82 20.77
N ALA A 119 -0.11 2.30 21.75
CA ALA A 119 -0.08 0.87 22.08
C ALA A 119 -1.42 0.34 22.64
N ASN A 120 -2.24 1.21 23.23
CA ASN A 120 -3.58 0.89 23.73
C ASN A 120 -4.69 1.17 22.70
N GLY A 121 -4.34 1.65 21.51
CA GLY A 121 -5.31 2.02 20.47
C GLY A 121 -6.10 3.28 20.82
N ASP A 122 -5.59 4.15 21.71
CA ASP A 122 -6.26 5.37 22.10
C ASP A 122 -6.30 6.39 20.95
N ILE A 123 -7.44 7.06 20.83
CA ILE A 123 -7.57 8.16 19.89
C ILE A 123 -6.69 9.31 20.36
N ARG A 124 -5.96 9.93 19.44
CA ARG A 124 -5.03 11.02 19.74
C ARG A 124 -5.74 12.24 20.35
N LEU A 125 -5.08 12.89 21.28
CA LEU A 125 -5.49 14.14 21.91
C LEU A 125 -4.71 15.36 21.39
N VAL A 126 -3.97 15.19 20.29
CA VAL A 126 -3.14 16.24 19.66
C VAL A 126 -3.39 16.30 18.16
N ASN A 127 -3.12 17.46 17.56
CA ASN A 127 -3.09 17.58 16.11
C ASN A 127 -1.81 16.98 15.54
N VAL A 128 -1.92 16.36 14.38
CA VAL A 128 -0.80 15.72 13.68
C VAL A 128 -0.75 16.20 12.22
N THR A 129 0.43 16.14 11.62
CA THR A 129 0.69 16.56 10.25
C THR A 129 1.28 15.42 9.43
N ALA A 130 1.16 15.51 8.10
CA ALA A 130 1.79 14.60 7.16
C ALA A 130 3.29 14.93 7.03
N GLY A 131 4.09 14.56 8.03
CA GLY A 131 5.51 14.89 8.11
C GLY A 131 5.78 16.34 8.54
N VAL A 132 7.07 16.71 8.60
CA VAL A 132 7.50 18.07 9.00
C VAL A 132 7.13 19.07 7.91
N GLY A 133 6.34 20.09 8.28
CA GLY A 133 5.86 21.10 7.32
C GLY A 133 4.74 20.65 6.40
N GLY A 134 4.24 19.42 6.57
CA GLY A 134 3.14 18.87 5.81
C GLY A 134 1.78 19.43 6.23
N ARG A 135 0.75 19.12 5.41
CA ARG A 135 -0.63 19.53 5.68
C ARG A 135 -1.18 18.81 6.93
N SER A 136 -1.86 19.56 7.80
CA SER A 136 -2.51 19.01 8.99
C SER A 136 -3.63 18.04 8.62
N TYR A 137 -3.74 16.97 9.38
CA TYR A 137 -4.92 16.11 9.39
C TYR A 137 -6.07 16.76 10.16
N MET A 138 -7.19 16.06 10.25
CA MET A 138 -8.36 16.52 10.99
C MET A 138 -7.99 16.95 12.41
N ALA A 139 -8.60 18.06 12.91
CA ALA A 139 -8.41 18.50 14.28
C ALA A 139 -8.85 17.39 15.27
N PHE A 140 -8.01 17.11 16.28
CA PHE A 140 -8.18 15.95 17.16
C PHE A 140 -9.57 15.92 17.86
N ASN A 141 -10.10 17.08 18.22
CA ASN A 141 -11.40 17.21 18.89
C ASN A 141 -12.60 16.82 17.98
N LYS A 142 -12.41 16.78 16.66
CA LYS A 142 -13.43 16.34 15.69
C LYS A 142 -13.35 14.83 15.40
N VAL A 143 -12.23 14.21 15.72
CA VAL A 143 -11.95 12.80 15.37
C VAL A 143 -12.96 11.83 15.98
N PRO A 144 -13.32 11.87 17.27
CA PRO A 144 -14.24 10.90 17.86
C PRO A 144 -15.61 10.87 17.17
N GLN A 145 -16.19 12.05 16.94
CA GLN A 145 -17.48 12.16 16.26
C GLN A 145 -17.37 11.65 14.80
N LYS A 146 -16.32 12.09 14.09
CA LYS A 146 -16.15 11.74 12.67
C LYS A 146 -15.87 10.25 12.47
N LEU A 147 -15.13 9.63 13.38
CA LEU A 147 -14.88 8.19 13.38
C LEU A 147 -16.17 7.40 13.61
N LYS A 148 -17.04 7.87 14.52
CA LYS A 148 -18.35 7.25 14.73
C LYS A 148 -19.23 7.37 13.49
N GLU A 149 -19.35 8.56 12.88
CA GLU A 149 -20.11 8.80 11.66
C GLU A 149 -19.60 7.91 10.50
N PHE A 150 -18.28 7.77 10.40
CA PHE A 150 -17.65 6.88 9.43
C PHE A 150 -18.07 5.42 9.63
N CYS A 151 -18.01 4.90 10.86
CA CYS A 151 -18.43 3.53 11.18
C CYS A 151 -19.91 3.31 10.84
N ASP A 152 -20.78 4.24 11.24
CA ASP A 152 -22.23 4.16 10.99
C ASP A 152 -22.52 4.13 9.47
N THR A 153 -21.88 5.03 8.71
CA THR A 153 -22.03 5.12 7.25
C THR A 153 -21.50 3.85 6.56
N LEU A 154 -20.33 3.37 6.95
CA LEU A 154 -19.74 2.17 6.38
C LEU A 154 -20.63 0.94 6.63
N ASN A 155 -21.14 0.75 7.84
CA ASN A 155 -22.04 -0.36 8.14
C ASN A 155 -23.36 -0.25 7.37
N ALA A 156 -23.90 0.94 7.16
CA ALA A 156 -25.10 1.14 6.33
C ALA A 156 -24.86 0.74 4.86
N LEU A 157 -23.68 1.00 4.32
CA LEU A 157 -23.27 0.55 2.98
C LEU A 157 -23.08 -0.97 2.94
N ARG A 158 -22.36 -1.55 3.91
CA ARG A 158 -22.11 -3.00 4.01
C ARG A 158 -23.39 -3.83 4.01
N ARG A 159 -24.47 -3.35 4.66
CA ARG A 159 -25.79 -4.03 4.65
C ARG A 159 -26.42 -4.12 3.27
N LYS A 160 -25.96 -3.33 2.30
CA LYS A 160 -26.44 -3.35 0.91
C LYS A 160 -25.58 -4.24 -0.01
N HIS A 161 -24.59 -4.96 0.53
CA HIS A 161 -23.60 -5.72 -0.26
C HIS A 161 -24.23 -6.68 -1.28
N SER A 162 -25.37 -7.31 -0.97
CA SER A 162 -26.05 -8.24 -1.87
C SER A 162 -26.56 -7.62 -3.18
N SER A 163 -26.70 -6.28 -3.21
CA SER A 163 -27.09 -5.53 -4.41
C SER A 163 -25.90 -4.89 -5.13
N MET A 164 -24.69 -5.06 -4.62
CA MET A 164 -23.48 -4.48 -5.18
C MET A 164 -22.78 -5.46 -6.12
N SER A 165 -22.24 -4.92 -7.21
CA SER A 165 -21.29 -5.64 -8.06
C SER A 165 -19.96 -5.86 -7.30
N MET A 166 -19.14 -6.77 -7.82
CA MET A 166 -17.80 -6.99 -7.29
C MET A 166 -16.95 -5.70 -7.30
N GLN A 167 -17.07 -4.91 -8.37
CA GLN A 167 -16.36 -3.64 -8.47
C GLN A 167 -16.80 -2.66 -7.38
N GLU A 168 -18.10 -2.51 -7.14
CA GLU A 168 -18.62 -1.64 -6.08
C GLU A 168 -18.17 -2.08 -4.68
N LEU A 169 -18.04 -3.40 -4.44
CA LEU A 169 -17.50 -3.92 -3.18
C LEU A 169 -16.02 -3.56 -3.01
N TYR A 170 -15.22 -3.65 -4.08
CA TYR A 170 -13.83 -3.17 -4.05
C TYR A 170 -13.76 -1.67 -3.79
N GLU A 171 -14.55 -0.87 -4.52
CA GLU A 171 -14.57 0.59 -4.34
C GLU A 171 -15.00 0.98 -2.92
N MET A 172 -15.98 0.31 -2.33
CA MET A 172 -16.37 0.52 -0.94
C MET A 172 -15.19 0.25 0.02
N SER A 173 -14.42 -0.80 -0.21
CA SER A 173 -13.23 -1.12 0.61
C SER A 173 -12.11 -0.08 0.44
N PHE A 174 -11.90 0.42 -0.77
CA PHE A 174 -10.94 1.50 -1.07
C PHE A 174 -11.36 2.82 -0.44
N ASP A 175 -12.65 3.15 -0.49
CA ASP A 175 -13.19 4.33 0.17
C ASP A 175 -13.06 4.25 1.70
N ALA A 176 -13.29 3.07 2.28
CA ALA A 176 -13.09 2.86 3.72
C ALA A 176 -11.64 3.09 4.12
N HIS A 177 -10.68 2.60 3.31
CA HIS A 177 -9.26 2.87 3.49
C HIS A 177 -8.98 4.39 3.46
N TYR A 178 -9.39 5.06 2.37
CA TYR A 178 -9.13 6.49 2.19
C TYR A 178 -9.74 7.34 3.31
N ASN A 179 -10.98 7.05 3.69
CA ASN A 179 -11.66 7.79 4.74
C ASN A 179 -10.97 7.61 6.10
N LEU A 180 -10.58 6.38 6.46
CA LEU A 180 -9.91 6.13 7.74
C LEU A 180 -8.55 6.81 7.81
N VAL A 181 -7.74 6.73 6.74
CA VAL A 181 -6.43 7.40 6.71
C VAL A 181 -6.56 8.92 6.72
N THR A 182 -7.66 9.46 6.21
CA THR A 182 -7.95 10.91 6.20
C THR A 182 -8.43 11.42 7.56
N ILE A 183 -9.28 10.65 8.27
CA ILE A 183 -9.67 10.95 9.66
C ILE A 183 -8.43 10.92 10.55
N HIS A 184 -7.53 9.98 10.32
CA HIS A 184 -6.26 9.83 11.02
C HIS A 184 -6.43 9.76 12.54
N PRO A 185 -7.14 8.73 13.06
CA PRO A 185 -7.58 8.72 14.46
C PRO A 185 -6.46 8.61 15.49
N TRP A 186 -5.34 7.99 15.14
CA TRP A 186 -4.25 7.66 16.06
C TRP A 186 -3.03 8.55 15.85
N ALA A 187 -2.13 8.56 16.81
CA ALA A 187 -0.85 9.26 16.68
C ALA A 187 0.07 8.54 15.68
N ASP A 188 -0.02 7.21 15.60
CA ASP A 188 0.73 6.35 14.67
C ASP A 188 -0.11 5.14 14.24
N GLY A 189 0.36 4.38 13.25
CA GLY A 189 -0.30 3.15 12.75
C GLY A 189 -1.47 3.37 11.79
N ASN A 190 -1.83 4.60 11.46
CA ASN A 190 -3.01 4.90 10.63
C ASN A 190 -2.96 4.26 9.24
N GLY A 191 -1.81 4.22 8.59
CA GLY A 191 -1.62 3.57 7.29
C GLY A 191 -1.87 2.07 7.36
N ARG A 192 -1.27 1.39 8.34
CA ARG A 192 -1.47 -0.06 8.59
C ARG A 192 -2.92 -0.37 8.89
N MET A 193 -3.56 0.43 9.74
CA MET A 193 -4.97 0.28 10.08
C MET A 193 -5.92 0.51 8.90
N ALA A 194 -5.63 1.47 8.03
CA ALA A 194 -6.44 1.72 6.84
C ALA A 194 -6.35 0.55 5.84
N ARG A 195 -5.14 0.01 5.61
CA ARG A 195 -4.94 -1.19 4.78
C ARG A 195 -5.59 -2.43 5.40
N LEU A 196 -5.49 -2.60 6.71
CA LEU A 196 -6.15 -3.69 7.42
C LEU A 196 -7.67 -3.63 7.31
N LEU A 197 -8.29 -2.45 7.50
CA LEU A 197 -9.73 -2.29 7.36
C LEU A 197 -10.20 -2.58 5.93
N MET A 198 -9.47 -2.11 4.93
CA MET A 198 -9.74 -2.43 3.52
C MET A 198 -9.75 -3.95 3.30
N ASN A 199 -8.73 -4.64 3.78
CA ASN A 199 -8.64 -6.09 3.63
C ASN A 199 -9.69 -6.84 4.47
N TRP A 200 -10.04 -6.37 5.69
CA TRP A 200 -11.16 -6.94 6.44
C TRP A 200 -12.43 -6.99 5.60
N LEU A 201 -12.81 -5.86 4.96
CA LEU A 201 -13.99 -5.81 4.10
C LEU A 201 -13.87 -6.75 2.89
N GLN A 202 -12.68 -6.83 2.29
CA GLN A 202 -12.43 -7.71 1.17
C GLN A 202 -12.53 -9.19 1.55
N PHE A 203 -11.99 -9.58 2.70
CA PHE A 203 -12.16 -10.93 3.25
C PHE A 203 -13.62 -11.24 3.57
N GLU A 204 -14.34 -10.29 4.16
CA GLU A 204 -15.77 -10.45 4.50
C GLU A 204 -16.63 -10.78 3.29
N PHE A 205 -16.35 -10.14 2.16
CA PHE A 205 -17.12 -10.31 0.92
C PHE A 205 -16.51 -11.33 -0.05
N GLY A 206 -15.54 -12.12 0.41
CA GLY A 206 -14.89 -13.14 -0.41
C GLY A 206 -14.17 -12.60 -1.65
N LEU A 207 -13.69 -11.37 -1.57
CA LEU A 207 -12.86 -10.76 -2.60
C LEU A 207 -11.41 -11.22 -2.45
N ILE A 208 -10.62 -11.14 -3.52
CA ILE A 208 -9.17 -11.31 -3.42
C ILE A 208 -8.62 -10.05 -2.75
N PRO A 209 -7.92 -10.16 -1.60
CA PRO A 209 -7.47 -8.99 -0.88
C PRO A 209 -6.43 -8.19 -1.66
N SER A 210 -6.55 -6.86 -1.63
CA SER A 210 -5.60 -5.97 -2.29
C SER A 210 -4.31 -5.86 -1.50
N ARG A 211 -3.17 -5.92 -2.20
CA ARG A 211 -1.84 -5.63 -1.65
C ARG A 211 -1.36 -4.29 -2.23
N ILE A 212 -0.60 -3.54 -1.46
CA ILE A 212 0.14 -2.37 -1.92
C ILE A 212 1.60 -2.68 -1.66
N PHE A 213 2.39 -2.86 -2.73
CA PHE A 213 3.80 -3.20 -2.58
C PHE A 213 4.63 -1.97 -2.20
N SER A 214 5.78 -2.21 -1.57
CA SER A 214 6.74 -1.14 -1.23
C SER A 214 7.17 -0.33 -2.45
N ASP A 215 7.25 -0.95 -3.60
CA ASP A 215 7.60 -0.31 -4.86
C ASP A 215 6.52 0.68 -5.35
N ASP A 216 5.25 0.46 -4.97
CA ASP A 216 4.13 1.34 -5.29
C ASP A 216 3.96 2.49 -4.27
N LYS A 217 4.80 2.55 -3.23
CA LYS A 217 4.65 3.51 -2.11
C LYS A 217 4.55 4.96 -2.56
N GLU A 218 5.38 5.37 -3.52
CA GLU A 218 5.40 6.76 -3.98
C GLU A 218 4.09 7.13 -4.69
N GLU A 219 3.63 6.28 -5.60
CA GLU A 219 2.38 6.45 -6.33
C GLU A 219 1.17 6.35 -5.41
N TYR A 220 1.20 5.47 -4.44
CA TYR A 220 0.18 5.35 -3.40
C TYR A 220 0.03 6.64 -2.59
N ILE A 221 1.13 7.22 -2.13
CA ILE A 221 1.10 8.49 -1.41
C ILE A 221 0.63 9.64 -2.31
N LYS A 222 1.09 9.69 -3.58
CA LYS A 222 0.62 10.67 -4.56
C LYS A 222 -0.89 10.57 -4.79
N ALA A 223 -1.42 9.35 -4.92
CA ALA A 223 -2.85 9.13 -5.10
C ALA A 223 -3.67 9.62 -3.90
N LEU A 224 -3.21 9.36 -2.67
CA LEU A 224 -3.85 9.87 -1.44
C LEU A 224 -3.85 11.39 -1.38
N VAL A 225 -2.72 12.03 -1.74
CA VAL A 225 -2.59 13.49 -1.74
C VAL A 225 -3.47 14.11 -2.83
N ALA A 226 -3.40 13.62 -4.06
CA ALA A 226 -4.19 14.13 -5.19
C ALA A 226 -5.71 14.01 -4.91
N THR A 227 -6.15 12.88 -4.36
CA THR A 227 -7.55 12.67 -3.97
C THR A 227 -8.00 13.69 -2.92
N ARG A 228 -7.13 14.00 -1.94
CA ARG A 228 -7.44 14.99 -0.90
C ARG A 228 -7.47 16.42 -1.44
N GLU A 229 -6.62 16.75 -2.40
CA GLU A 229 -6.54 18.09 -2.99
C GLU A 229 -7.69 18.39 -3.95
N SER A 230 -8.12 17.37 -4.70
CA SER A 230 -9.22 17.49 -5.66
C SER A 230 -10.59 17.15 -5.09
N GLU A 231 -10.65 16.55 -3.88
CA GLU A 231 -11.86 15.98 -3.28
C GLU A 231 -12.54 14.92 -4.18
N ASP A 232 -11.76 14.27 -5.08
CA ASP A 232 -12.23 13.23 -6.01
C ASP A 232 -11.74 11.83 -5.60
N LEU A 233 -12.60 11.06 -4.95
CA LEU A 233 -12.34 9.65 -4.59
C LEU A 233 -12.01 8.77 -5.80
N GLY A 234 -12.46 9.14 -6.99
CA GLY A 234 -12.18 8.41 -8.22
C GLY A 234 -10.68 8.29 -8.53
N LEU A 235 -9.85 9.23 -8.07
CA LEU A 235 -8.39 9.15 -8.23
C LEU A 235 -7.79 8.00 -7.43
N PHE A 236 -8.17 7.87 -6.15
CA PHE A 236 -7.68 6.79 -5.30
C PHE A 236 -8.23 5.43 -5.74
N ARG A 237 -9.52 5.36 -6.11
CA ARG A 237 -10.14 4.15 -6.65
C ARG A 237 -9.44 3.66 -7.91
N ARG A 238 -9.11 4.56 -8.85
CA ARG A 238 -8.35 4.21 -10.07
C ARG A 238 -6.98 3.66 -9.72
N PHE A 239 -6.22 4.36 -8.86
CA PHE A 239 -4.91 3.87 -8.42
C PHE A 239 -5.00 2.45 -7.84
N MET A 240 -5.93 2.20 -6.93
CA MET A 240 -6.11 0.89 -6.30
C MET A 240 -6.53 -0.19 -7.30
N THR A 241 -7.41 0.16 -8.25
CA THR A 241 -7.86 -0.76 -9.30
C THR A 241 -6.71 -1.12 -10.26
N ASP A 242 -5.94 -0.14 -10.72
CA ASP A 242 -4.79 -0.34 -11.62
C ASP A 242 -3.69 -1.15 -10.95
N THR A 243 -3.40 -0.86 -9.68
CA THR A 243 -2.44 -1.62 -8.87
C THR A 243 -2.90 -3.07 -8.73
N MET A 244 -4.17 -3.29 -8.44
CA MET A 244 -4.72 -4.64 -8.30
C MET A 244 -4.70 -5.43 -9.62
N ILE A 245 -5.03 -4.80 -10.75
CA ILE A 245 -4.91 -5.38 -12.09
C ILE A 245 -3.46 -5.82 -12.35
N THR A 246 -2.51 -4.96 -12.06
CA THR A 246 -1.06 -5.25 -12.23
C THR A 246 -0.64 -6.46 -11.39
N HIS A 247 -1.05 -6.51 -10.13
CA HIS A 247 -0.67 -7.60 -9.23
C HIS A 247 -1.35 -8.92 -9.59
N LEU A 248 -2.63 -8.91 -9.98
CA LEU A 248 -3.32 -10.12 -10.44
C LEU A 248 -2.70 -10.70 -11.71
N ASN A 249 -2.34 -9.84 -12.67
CA ASN A 249 -1.66 -10.29 -13.89
C ASN A 249 -0.31 -10.96 -13.55
N ARG A 250 0.47 -10.37 -12.63
CA ARG A 250 1.74 -10.96 -12.18
C ARG A 250 1.52 -12.31 -11.48
N ASP A 251 0.56 -12.39 -10.57
CA ASP A 251 0.26 -13.64 -9.86
C ASP A 251 -0.20 -14.74 -10.83
N ILE A 252 -1.04 -14.41 -11.82
CA ILE A 252 -1.49 -15.33 -12.86
C ILE A 252 -0.31 -15.80 -13.72
N SER A 253 0.54 -14.88 -14.19
CA SER A 253 1.71 -15.21 -15.01
C SER A 253 2.67 -16.13 -14.25
N SER A 254 3.02 -15.78 -13.00
CA SER A 254 3.91 -16.61 -12.17
C SER A 254 3.32 -18.01 -11.90
N TYR A 255 2.00 -18.11 -11.74
CA TYR A 255 1.35 -19.40 -11.57
C TYR A 255 1.44 -20.24 -12.85
N LEU A 256 1.13 -19.68 -14.02
CA LEU A 256 1.19 -20.38 -15.31
C LEU A 256 2.61 -20.86 -15.62
N GLU A 257 3.61 -20.00 -15.40
CA GLU A 257 5.02 -20.39 -15.51
C GLU A 257 5.38 -21.58 -14.60
N SER A 258 4.86 -21.58 -13.37
CA SER A 258 5.14 -22.64 -12.39
C SER A 258 4.57 -24.00 -12.77
N ILE A 259 3.48 -24.04 -13.57
CA ILE A 259 2.85 -25.29 -14.04
C ILE A 259 3.27 -25.66 -15.48
N GLY A 260 4.19 -24.90 -16.08
CA GLY A 260 4.73 -25.17 -17.43
C GLY A 260 3.74 -24.85 -18.56
N GLU A 261 2.73 -24.02 -18.32
CA GLU A 261 1.86 -23.48 -19.34
C GLU A 261 2.42 -22.12 -19.81
N ASP A 262 2.58 -21.97 -21.14
CA ASP A 262 2.90 -20.67 -21.73
C ASP A 262 1.74 -19.71 -21.46
N ALA A 263 1.98 -18.71 -20.62
CA ALA A 263 1.05 -17.64 -20.42
C ALA A 263 0.82 -16.93 -21.77
N PRO A 264 -0.43 -16.74 -22.25
CA PRO A 264 -0.70 -15.71 -23.22
C PRO A 264 -0.46 -14.37 -22.49
N VAL A 265 0.75 -13.90 -22.56
CA VAL A 265 1.19 -12.63 -21.99
C VAL A 265 0.61 -11.52 -22.85
N GLU A 266 -0.61 -11.06 -22.56
CA GLU A 266 -0.80 -9.62 -22.59
C GLU A 266 0.06 -9.09 -21.44
N GLN A 267 1.31 -8.77 -21.76
CA GLN A 267 2.18 -8.02 -20.85
C GLN A 267 1.38 -6.79 -20.43
N PRO A 268 1.10 -6.58 -19.13
CA PRO A 268 0.75 -5.24 -18.70
C PRO A 268 1.89 -4.41 -19.28
N LYS A 269 1.58 -3.31 -19.95
CA LYS A 269 2.61 -2.34 -20.35
C LYS A 269 3.39 -2.10 -19.07
N GLU A 270 4.58 -2.71 -18.97
CA GLU A 270 5.48 -2.44 -17.85
C GLU A 270 5.51 -0.94 -17.74
N LYS A 271 5.07 -0.42 -16.62
CA LYS A 271 5.41 0.96 -16.28
C LYS A 271 6.92 0.91 -16.15
N VAL A 272 7.60 1.20 -17.27
CA VAL A 272 9.05 1.28 -17.32
C VAL A 272 9.43 2.14 -16.12
N LYS A 273 10.16 1.58 -15.16
CA LYS A 273 10.52 2.32 -13.95
C LYS A 273 11.07 3.65 -14.40
N THR A 274 10.67 4.75 -13.83
CA THR A 274 11.10 6.10 -14.22
C THR A 274 12.60 6.17 -14.48
N ARG A 275 13.36 5.40 -13.73
CA ARG A 275 14.80 5.19 -13.89
C ARG A 275 15.17 4.55 -15.24
N ASP A 276 14.51 3.47 -15.61
CA ASP A 276 14.80 2.72 -16.83
C ASP A 276 14.37 3.54 -18.05
N ARG A 277 13.28 4.27 -17.94
CA ARG A 277 12.82 5.19 -18.97
C ARG A 277 13.80 6.36 -19.20
N ILE A 278 14.39 6.88 -18.12
CA ILE A 278 15.48 7.88 -18.23
C ILE A 278 16.67 7.29 -18.98
N ILE A 279 17.08 6.06 -18.67
CA ILE A 279 18.22 5.39 -19.33
C ILE A 279 17.93 5.18 -20.82
N GLU A 280 16.73 4.71 -21.18
CA GLU A 280 16.30 4.54 -22.57
C GLU A 280 16.34 5.85 -23.33
N LEU A 281 15.71 6.90 -22.82
CA LEU A 281 15.68 8.21 -23.45
C LEU A 281 17.09 8.81 -23.62
N LEU A 282 17.99 8.57 -22.66
CA LEU A 282 19.37 9.02 -22.75
C LEU A 282 20.21 8.16 -23.70
N ARG A 283 19.87 6.89 -23.95
CA ARG A 283 20.44 6.08 -25.03
C ARG A 283 20.00 6.59 -26.41
N GLU A 284 18.72 6.92 -26.55
CA GLU A 284 18.17 7.46 -27.81
C GLU A 284 18.72 8.86 -28.11
N ASN A 285 18.80 9.72 -27.09
CA ASN A 285 19.32 11.07 -27.23
C ASN A 285 20.12 11.50 -26.00
N PRO A 286 21.47 11.37 -26.03
CA PRO A 286 22.34 11.77 -24.93
C PRO A 286 22.30 13.25 -24.53
N LYS A 287 21.70 14.09 -25.36
CA LYS A 287 21.59 15.54 -25.13
C LYS A 287 20.30 15.98 -24.46
N HIS A 288 19.43 15.03 -24.05
CA HIS A 288 18.25 15.37 -23.29
C HIS A 288 18.59 16.20 -22.05
N THR A 289 17.83 17.28 -21.88
CA THR A 289 17.91 18.10 -20.67
C THR A 289 17.00 17.53 -19.58
N THR A 290 17.22 17.91 -18.34
CA THR A 290 16.33 17.57 -17.23
C THR A 290 14.87 17.96 -17.52
N ARG A 291 14.67 19.08 -18.22
CA ARG A 291 13.34 19.57 -18.59
C ARG A 291 12.68 18.69 -19.65
N THR A 292 13.39 18.32 -20.71
CA THR A 292 12.83 17.47 -21.77
C THR A 292 12.54 16.06 -21.26
N LEU A 293 13.39 15.48 -20.41
CA LEU A 293 13.12 14.22 -19.73
C LEU A 293 11.88 14.30 -18.83
N ALA A 294 11.71 15.41 -18.10
CA ALA A 294 10.56 15.63 -17.24
C ALA A 294 9.25 15.69 -18.04
N GLU A 295 9.25 16.35 -19.19
CA GLU A 295 8.11 16.47 -20.10
C GLU A 295 7.75 15.11 -20.72
N GLU A 296 8.75 14.33 -21.18
CA GLU A 296 8.50 13.01 -21.82
C GLU A 296 8.07 11.92 -20.86
N ILE A 297 8.56 11.98 -19.61
CA ILE A 297 8.25 10.97 -18.58
C ILE A 297 7.00 11.36 -17.77
N GLY A 298 6.61 12.65 -17.79
CA GLY A 298 5.46 13.14 -17.04
C GLY A 298 5.73 13.36 -15.55
N ILE A 299 6.99 13.69 -15.17
CA ILE A 299 7.39 13.98 -13.79
C ILE A 299 7.98 15.40 -13.65
N THR A 300 8.23 15.84 -12.43
CA THR A 300 8.84 17.16 -12.22
C THR A 300 10.32 17.18 -12.60
N PRO A 301 10.88 18.31 -13.08
CA PRO A 301 12.32 18.44 -13.34
C PRO A 301 13.18 18.07 -12.13
N LYS A 302 12.75 18.43 -10.92
CA LYS A 302 13.41 18.06 -9.66
C LYS A 302 13.40 16.54 -9.40
N GLY A 303 12.32 15.84 -9.82
CA GLY A 303 12.25 14.38 -9.80
C GLY A 303 13.29 13.75 -10.73
N VAL A 304 13.43 14.29 -11.95
CA VAL A 304 14.48 13.84 -12.89
C VAL A 304 15.88 14.07 -12.34
N GLU A 305 16.16 15.28 -11.79
CA GLU A 305 17.46 15.59 -11.17
C GLU A 305 17.86 14.56 -10.09
N ARG A 306 16.89 14.18 -9.24
CA ARG A 306 17.13 13.17 -8.22
C ARG A 306 17.50 11.82 -8.82
N HIS A 307 16.78 11.36 -9.85
CA HIS A 307 17.08 10.09 -10.55
C HIS A 307 18.44 10.14 -11.25
N LEU A 308 18.77 11.24 -11.93
CA LEU A 308 20.08 11.43 -12.57
C LEU A 308 21.22 11.43 -11.54
N ALA A 309 21.03 12.04 -10.37
CA ALA A 309 22.02 12.04 -9.30
C ALA A 309 22.27 10.61 -8.76
N ILE A 310 21.21 9.81 -8.58
CA ILE A 310 21.31 8.42 -8.14
C ILE A 310 22.04 7.59 -9.21
N LEU A 311 21.61 7.65 -10.47
CA LEU A 311 22.22 6.92 -11.58
C LEU A 311 23.70 7.27 -11.77
N LYS A 312 24.07 8.53 -11.53
CA LYS A 312 25.46 8.97 -11.54
C LYS A 312 26.25 8.40 -10.35
N SER A 313 25.67 8.40 -9.15
CA SER A 313 26.35 7.84 -7.97
C SER A 313 26.56 6.33 -8.06
N GLU A 314 25.69 5.63 -8.78
CA GLU A 314 25.78 4.19 -9.04
C GLU A 314 26.67 3.84 -10.23
N GLY A 315 27.24 4.83 -10.92
CA GLY A 315 28.11 4.62 -12.07
C GLY A 315 27.39 4.19 -13.36
N VAL A 316 26.05 4.23 -13.38
CA VAL A 316 25.22 3.87 -14.55
C VAL A 316 25.19 5.00 -15.58
N LEU A 317 25.35 6.25 -15.13
CA LEU A 317 25.43 7.44 -16.01
C LEU A 317 26.68 8.24 -15.71
N ASN A 318 27.33 8.70 -16.77
CA ASN A 318 28.37 9.71 -16.72
C ASN A 318 27.97 10.99 -17.46
N ARG A 319 28.43 12.14 -16.99
CA ARG A 319 28.28 13.40 -17.69
C ARG A 319 29.57 13.69 -18.46
N ILE A 320 29.45 13.87 -19.77
CA ILE A 320 30.57 14.27 -20.62
C ILE A 320 30.41 15.75 -21.00
N GLY A 321 31.41 16.55 -20.67
CA GLY A 321 31.42 18.00 -20.96
C GLY A 321 30.79 18.86 -19.86
N PRO A 322 30.63 20.16 -20.12
CA PRO A 322 30.14 21.13 -19.14
C PRO A 322 28.63 20.95 -18.86
N ASP A 323 28.16 21.52 -17.73
CA ASP A 323 26.74 21.46 -17.32
C ASP A 323 25.80 22.06 -18.37
N LYS A 324 26.25 23.08 -19.10
CA LYS A 324 25.55 23.66 -20.26
C LYS A 324 26.16 23.12 -21.55
N GLY A 325 25.40 22.25 -22.27
CA GLY A 325 25.83 21.74 -23.57
C GLY A 325 26.60 20.43 -23.55
N GLY A 326 26.84 19.82 -22.38
CA GLY A 326 27.38 18.45 -22.31
C GLY A 326 26.32 17.39 -22.59
N GLU A 327 26.77 16.14 -22.71
CA GLU A 327 25.91 14.97 -23.00
C GLU A 327 26.02 13.90 -21.92
N TRP A 328 25.02 13.03 -21.85
CA TRP A 328 24.97 11.90 -20.92
C TRP A 328 25.48 10.64 -21.61
N GLN A 329 26.31 9.91 -20.92
CA GLN A 329 26.77 8.59 -21.35
C GLN A 329 26.19 7.53 -20.44
N VAL A 330 25.47 6.56 -21.03
CA VAL A 330 25.03 5.34 -20.32
C VAL A 330 26.21 4.38 -20.29
N VAL A 331 26.58 3.93 -19.08
CA VAL A 331 27.66 2.96 -18.87
C VAL A 331 27.04 1.56 -18.85
N GLU A 332 27.46 0.70 -19.76
CA GLU A 332 27.08 -0.72 -19.71
C GLU A 332 27.89 -1.41 -18.62
N VAL A 333 27.18 -1.92 -17.61
CA VAL A 333 27.78 -2.80 -16.60
C VAL A 333 27.85 -4.19 -17.21
N SER A 334 29.06 -4.61 -17.55
CA SER A 334 29.36 -5.98 -18.05
C SER A 334 29.19 -7.01 -16.94
#